data_d05e10b85f5ef241a77f285f983f82a1
#
_entry.id   d05e10b85f5ef241a77f285f983f82a1
#
_cell.length_a   1.000
_cell.length_b   1.000
_cell.length_c   1.000
_cell.angle_alpha   90.00
_cell.angle_beta   90.00
_cell.angle_gamma   90.00
#
_symmetry.space_group_name_H-M   'P 1'
#
loop_
_entity.id
_entity.type
_entity.pdbx_description
1 polymer ?
#
loop_
_entity_poly.entity_id
_entity_poly.type
_entity_poly.pdbx_seq_one_letter_code
_entity_poly.pdbx_strand_id
1 'polypeptide(L)'
;KPIMLNEIVNFIDFNNCNYFLDGTYGGGGHTNELLSRGCKVVALDNYEGSKKIALENKNFGKNLFFFKSNFKDIDLIICKNKIQKKFDGVLLDLGFSSNQLEDPDLGISFKKNIPLNMNYADYTITASDILNNYDENQLTEMFYNYGEIYDANKLSKYIILSRKNKKIKTTFDFIEILKNSGVNFASKKINFATKPFQAVRIEANKELENLKIFLDK
;
A
#
# COMPACT_ATOMS: atom_id res chain seq x y z
N LYS A 1 14.16 -7.83 3.95
CA LYS A 1 13.68 -8.93 4.81
C LYS A 1 12.25 -8.64 5.19
N PRO A 2 11.33 -9.64 5.11
CA PRO A 2 9.93 -9.44 5.51
C PRO A 2 9.83 -9.04 6.99
N ILE A 3 8.85 -8.19 7.30
CA ILE A 3 8.60 -7.78 8.69
C ILE A 3 8.00 -8.95 9.48
N MET A 4 8.39 -9.10 10.74
CA MET A 4 7.86 -10.10 11.68
C MET A 4 7.85 -11.55 11.13
N LEU A 5 8.78 -11.89 10.23
CA LEU A 5 8.78 -13.20 9.57
C LEU A 5 8.89 -14.36 10.57
N ASN A 6 9.76 -14.22 11.58
CA ASN A 6 9.96 -15.25 12.59
C ASN A 6 8.72 -15.41 13.49
N GLU A 7 8.09 -14.30 13.83
CA GLU A 7 6.87 -14.27 14.65
C GLU A 7 5.72 -14.95 13.92
N ILE A 8 5.53 -14.63 12.64
CA ILE A 8 4.50 -15.26 11.80
C ILE A 8 4.74 -16.76 11.68
N VAL A 9 5.98 -17.17 11.42
CA VAL A 9 6.35 -18.59 11.31
C VAL A 9 6.12 -19.34 12.61
N ASN A 10 6.45 -18.74 13.75
CA ASN A 10 6.25 -19.38 15.06
C ASN A 10 4.77 -19.47 15.47
N PHE A 11 3.92 -18.63 14.87
CA PHE A 11 2.47 -18.64 15.14
C PHE A 11 1.72 -19.73 14.37
N ILE A 12 2.27 -20.19 13.22
CA ILE A 12 1.61 -21.15 12.34
C ILE A 12 1.96 -22.60 12.75
N ASP A 13 0.93 -23.42 12.92
CA ASP A 13 1.10 -24.87 13.05
C ASP A 13 1.17 -25.53 11.67
N PHE A 14 2.36 -25.68 11.13
CA PHE A 14 2.60 -26.25 9.80
C PHE A 14 2.26 -27.75 9.66
N ASN A 15 2.00 -28.46 10.76
CA ASN A 15 1.55 -29.85 10.68
C ASN A 15 0.09 -29.93 10.22
N ASN A 16 -0.71 -28.92 10.56
CA ASN A 16 -2.15 -28.88 10.28
C ASN A 16 -2.53 -27.79 9.27
N CYS A 17 -1.67 -26.80 9.03
CA CYS A 17 -1.90 -25.66 8.16
C CYS A 17 -0.94 -25.68 6.98
N ASN A 18 -1.46 -25.85 5.76
CA ASN A 18 -0.64 -25.94 4.55
C ASN A 18 -1.17 -25.19 3.32
N TYR A 19 -2.26 -24.43 3.47
CA TYR A 19 -2.88 -23.69 2.36
C TYR A 19 -3.22 -22.26 2.78
N PHE A 20 -2.52 -21.29 2.19
CA PHE A 20 -2.53 -19.90 2.63
C PHE A 20 -2.99 -18.95 1.53
N LEU A 21 -3.62 -17.85 1.96
CA LEU A 21 -3.81 -16.66 1.16
C LEU A 21 -2.79 -15.59 1.61
N ASP A 22 -1.95 -15.12 0.69
CA ASP A 22 -1.14 -13.93 0.86
C ASP A 22 -1.77 -12.80 0.01
N GLY A 23 -2.51 -11.90 0.65
CA GLY A 23 -3.22 -10.81 -0.04
C GLY A 23 -2.32 -9.63 -0.42
N THR A 24 -1.04 -9.68 -0.03
CA THR A 24 -0.05 -8.60 -0.18
C THR A 24 1.32 -9.18 -0.54
N TYR A 25 1.42 -9.83 -1.69
CA TYR A 25 2.61 -10.57 -2.11
C TYR A 25 3.90 -9.72 -2.10
N GLY A 26 3.85 -8.48 -2.60
CA GLY A 26 4.98 -7.57 -2.65
C GLY A 26 6.20 -8.17 -3.35
N GLY A 27 7.29 -8.34 -2.61
CA GLY A 27 8.50 -9.02 -3.07
C GLY A 27 8.50 -10.54 -2.83
N GLY A 28 7.40 -11.11 -2.38
CA GLY A 28 7.23 -12.55 -2.13
C GLY A 28 7.94 -13.09 -0.89
N GLY A 29 8.35 -12.22 0.02
CA GLY A 29 9.17 -12.64 1.16
C GLY A 29 8.46 -13.59 2.12
N HIS A 30 7.25 -13.27 2.55
CA HIS A 30 6.41 -14.13 3.40
C HIS A 30 5.98 -15.39 2.63
N THR A 31 5.49 -15.22 1.40
CA THR A 31 5.11 -16.34 0.52
C THR A 31 6.27 -17.33 0.33
N ASN A 32 7.50 -16.87 0.09
CA ASN A 32 8.65 -17.75 -0.08
C ASN A 32 8.94 -18.58 1.17
N GLU A 33 8.77 -18.03 2.35
CA GLU A 33 8.93 -18.78 3.60
C GLU A 33 7.84 -19.86 3.74
N LEU A 34 6.57 -19.53 3.46
CA LEU A 34 5.46 -20.50 3.46
C LEU A 34 5.73 -21.65 2.45
N LEU A 35 6.17 -21.31 1.25
CA LEU A 35 6.51 -22.28 0.19
C LEU A 35 7.70 -23.19 0.60
N SER A 36 8.70 -22.66 1.30
CA SER A 36 9.86 -23.43 1.78
C SER A 36 9.46 -24.50 2.80
N ARG A 37 8.33 -24.32 3.47
CA ARG A 37 7.73 -25.27 4.44
C ARG A 37 6.73 -26.22 3.81
N GLY A 38 6.65 -26.24 2.48
CA GLY A 38 5.77 -27.15 1.73
C GLY A 38 4.34 -26.66 1.58
N CYS A 39 4.03 -25.44 1.99
CA CYS A 39 2.68 -24.87 1.84
C CYS A 39 2.34 -24.57 0.39
N LYS A 40 1.04 -24.54 0.09
CA LYS A 40 0.48 -23.93 -1.13
C LYS A 40 0.01 -22.53 -0.81
N VAL A 41 0.26 -21.59 -1.71
CA VAL A 41 -0.08 -20.19 -1.50
C VAL A 41 -0.84 -19.65 -2.70
N VAL A 42 -2.00 -19.07 -2.45
CA VAL A 42 -2.67 -18.14 -3.37
C VAL A 42 -2.19 -16.75 -2.98
N ALA A 43 -1.56 -16.05 -3.92
CA ALA A 43 -0.97 -14.75 -3.67
C ALA A 43 -1.61 -13.68 -4.54
N LEU A 44 -1.89 -12.52 -3.97
CA LEU A 44 -2.49 -11.38 -4.64
C LEU A 44 -1.59 -10.15 -4.49
N ASP A 45 -1.54 -9.33 -5.51
CA ASP A 45 -0.96 -7.99 -5.46
C ASP A 45 -1.44 -7.17 -6.66
N ASN A 46 -1.68 -5.88 -6.46
CA ASN A 46 -2.06 -4.96 -7.53
C ASN A 46 -0.87 -4.47 -8.35
N TYR A 47 0.33 -4.47 -7.76
CA TYR A 47 1.51 -3.90 -8.38
C TYR A 47 2.07 -4.82 -9.48
N GLU A 48 2.32 -4.26 -10.67
CA GLU A 48 2.84 -5.04 -11.81
C GLU A 48 4.24 -5.61 -11.54
N GLY A 49 5.06 -4.92 -10.74
CA GLY A 49 6.38 -5.43 -10.33
C GLY A 49 6.29 -6.72 -9.52
N SER A 50 5.27 -6.86 -8.67
CA SER A 50 5.02 -8.08 -7.89
C SER A 50 4.69 -9.27 -8.81
N LYS A 51 3.94 -9.05 -9.90
CA LYS A 51 3.66 -10.08 -10.89
C LYS A 51 4.92 -10.60 -11.57
N LYS A 52 5.84 -9.70 -11.95
CA LYS A 52 7.11 -10.11 -12.56
C LYS A 52 7.89 -11.01 -11.62
N ILE A 53 8.01 -10.63 -10.35
CA ILE A 53 8.69 -11.44 -9.31
C ILE A 53 8.01 -12.80 -9.12
N ALA A 54 6.67 -12.84 -9.10
CA ALA A 54 5.93 -14.08 -8.93
C ALA A 54 6.14 -15.05 -10.09
N LEU A 55 6.18 -14.54 -11.34
CA LEU A 55 6.43 -15.37 -12.53
C LEU A 55 7.83 -16.01 -12.55
N GLU A 56 8.81 -15.36 -11.94
CA GLU A 56 10.20 -15.89 -11.82
C GLU A 56 10.35 -16.89 -10.68
N ASN A 57 9.33 -17.04 -9.83
CA ASN A 57 9.39 -17.97 -8.70
C ASN A 57 9.31 -19.42 -9.18
N LYS A 58 10.26 -20.26 -8.74
CA LYS A 58 10.34 -21.70 -9.10
C LYS A 58 9.09 -22.52 -8.73
N ASN A 59 8.27 -22.03 -7.82
CA ASN A 59 7.00 -22.65 -7.39
C ASN A 59 5.78 -22.15 -8.17
N PHE A 60 5.96 -21.18 -9.09
CA PHE A 60 4.86 -20.62 -9.87
C PHE A 60 4.14 -21.72 -10.68
N GLY A 61 2.82 -21.74 -10.62
CA GLY A 61 1.98 -22.73 -11.26
C GLY A 61 1.96 -24.14 -10.60
N LYS A 62 2.72 -24.33 -9.50
CA LYS A 62 2.74 -25.58 -8.73
C LYS A 62 2.17 -25.37 -7.33
N ASN A 63 2.91 -24.71 -6.47
CA ASN A 63 2.52 -24.39 -5.11
C ASN A 63 2.25 -22.88 -4.92
N LEU A 64 2.64 -22.02 -5.87
CA LEU A 64 2.34 -20.60 -5.91
C LEU A 64 1.35 -20.30 -7.04
N PHE A 65 0.19 -19.77 -6.69
CA PHE A 65 -0.85 -19.29 -7.61
C PHE A 65 -0.99 -17.78 -7.42
N PHE A 66 -0.34 -17.01 -8.29
CA PHE A 66 -0.35 -15.56 -8.21
C PHE A 66 -1.42 -14.96 -9.13
N PHE A 67 -2.16 -13.97 -8.63
CA PHE A 67 -3.11 -13.18 -9.39
C PHE A 67 -2.85 -11.69 -9.19
N LYS A 68 -2.70 -10.94 -10.28
CA LYS A 68 -2.66 -9.48 -10.21
C LYS A 68 -4.07 -8.98 -9.89
N SER A 69 -4.34 -8.70 -8.64
CA SER A 69 -5.64 -8.24 -8.15
C SER A 69 -5.51 -7.62 -6.77
N ASN A 70 -6.49 -6.79 -6.41
CA ASN A 70 -6.63 -6.34 -5.03
C ASN A 70 -7.17 -7.48 -4.15
N PHE A 71 -6.70 -7.58 -2.92
CA PHE A 71 -7.18 -8.58 -1.96
C PHE A 71 -8.68 -8.45 -1.68
N LYS A 72 -9.27 -7.25 -1.80
CA LYS A 72 -10.73 -7.07 -1.69
C LYS A 72 -11.53 -7.90 -2.69
N ASP A 73 -10.93 -8.29 -3.81
CA ASP A 73 -11.60 -9.01 -4.89
C ASP A 73 -11.38 -10.54 -4.80
N ILE A 74 -10.97 -11.05 -3.63
CA ILE A 74 -10.64 -12.48 -3.42
C ILE A 74 -11.78 -13.42 -3.77
N ASP A 75 -13.01 -13.05 -3.49
CA ASP A 75 -14.21 -13.83 -3.84
C ASP A 75 -14.34 -14.02 -5.35
N LEU A 76 -14.07 -12.99 -6.15
CA LEU A 76 -14.05 -13.06 -7.61
C LEU A 76 -12.93 -14.00 -8.10
N ILE A 77 -11.75 -13.92 -7.47
CA ILE A 77 -10.61 -14.79 -7.80
C ILE A 77 -10.93 -16.24 -7.49
N ILE A 78 -11.50 -16.52 -6.31
CA ILE A 78 -11.92 -17.87 -5.90
C ILE A 78 -12.92 -18.43 -6.91
N CYS A 79 -13.96 -17.67 -7.23
CA CYS A 79 -15.02 -18.09 -8.15
C CYS A 79 -14.46 -18.35 -9.56
N LYS A 80 -13.75 -17.38 -10.13
CA LYS A 80 -13.21 -17.46 -11.50
C LYS A 80 -12.22 -18.61 -11.70
N ASN A 81 -11.40 -18.89 -10.68
CA ASN A 81 -10.35 -19.91 -10.77
C ASN A 81 -10.75 -21.24 -10.11
N LYS A 82 -12.02 -21.39 -9.69
CA LYS A 82 -12.57 -22.60 -9.07
C LYS A 82 -11.75 -23.07 -7.86
N ILE A 83 -11.29 -22.13 -7.05
CA ILE A 83 -10.55 -22.41 -5.82
C ILE A 83 -11.57 -22.92 -4.79
N GLN A 84 -11.58 -24.22 -4.52
CA GLN A 84 -12.60 -24.86 -3.67
C GLN A 84 -12.15 -25.06 -2.22
N LYS A 85 -10.85 -24.93 -1.94
CA LYS A 85 -10.34 -25.13 -0.57
C LYS A 85 -10.50 -23.85 0.26
N LYS A 86 -10.88 -24.05 1.51
CA LYS A 86 -10.74 -23.00 2.52
C LYS A 86 -9.27 -22.81 2.83
N PHE A 87 -8.86 -21.57 3.02
CA PHE A 87 -7.51 -21.24 3.48
C PHE A 87 -7.36 -21.59 4.96
N ASP A 88 -6.21 -22.17 5.32
CA ASP A 88 -5.84 -22.43 6.71
C ASP A 88 -5.35 -21.15 7.40
N GLY A 89 -4.84 -20.20 6.61
CA GLY A 89 -4.42 -18.90 7.09
C GLY A 89 -4.48 -17.83 6.01
N VAL A 90 -4.63 -16.59 6.47
CA VAL A 90 -4.62 -15.39 5.64
C VAL A 90 -3.57 -14.45 6.16
N LEU A 91 -2.75 -13.91 5.26
CA LEU A 91 -1.71 -12.94 5.56
C LEU A 91 -1.97 -11.65 4.78
N LEU A 92 -1.96 -10.53 5.51
CA LEU A 92 -1.96 -9.18 4.96
C LEU A 92 -0.84 -8.39 5.63
N ASP A 93 0.17 -8.00 4.85
CA ASP A 93 1.23 -7.05 5.24
C ASP A 93 0.93 -5.71 4.54
N LEU A 94 0.08 -4.90 5.21
CA LEU A 94 -0.49 -3.70 4.61
C LEU A 94 0.56 -2.58 4.51
N GLY A 95 0.54 -1.88 3.39
CA GLY A 95 1.45 -0.79 3.09
C GLY A 95 2.05 -0.92 1.69
N PHE A 96 3.33 -0.58 1.57
CA PHE A 96 4.07 -0.69 0.30
C PHE A 96 5.35 -1.53 0.46
N SER A 97 5.70 -2.25 -0.59
CA SER A 97 6.93 -3.04 -0.64
C SER A 97 8.16 -2.15 -0.92
N SER A 98 9.36 -2.68 -0.62
CA SER A 98 10.61 -2.00 -0.97
C SER A 98 10.71 -1.72 -2.47
N ASN A 99 10.20 -2.61 -3.31
CA ASN A 99 10.21 -2.44 -4.77
C ASN A 99 9.33 -1.26 -5.21
N GLN A 100 8.16 -1.09 -4.57
CA GLN A 100 7.29 0.07 -4.82
C GLN A 100 7.94 1.38 -4.35
N LEU A 101 8.68 1.35 -3.24
CA LEU A 101 9.38 2.53 -2.74
C LEU A 101 10.50 3.00 -3.67
N GLU A 102 11.13 2.07 -4.38
CA GLU A 102 12.24 2.35 -5.31
C GLU A 102 11.75 2.68 -6.73
N ASP A 103 10.49 2.40 -7.04
CA ASP A 103 9.88 2.66 -8.35
C ASP A 103 9.68 4.18 -8.56
N PRO A 104 10.40 4.80 -9.52
CA PRO A 104 10.31 6.23 -9.77
C PRO A 104 8.95 6.67 -10.33
N ASP A 105 8.19 5.77 -10.95
CA ASP A 105 6.90 6.08 -11.56
C ASP A 105 5.78 6.18 -10.52
N LEU A 106 5.99 5.62 -9.32
CA LEU A 106 4.98 5.63 -8.27
C LEU A 106 4.98 6.91 -7.41
N GLY A 107 6.10 7.62 -7.29
CA GLY A 107 6.14 8.85 -6.50
C GLY A 107 5.91 8.67 -4.99
N ILE A 108 6.10 7.47 -4.44
CA ILE A 108 5.93 7.17 -3.00
C ILE A 108 7.10 7.74 -2.20
N SER A 109 8.32 7.68 -2.76
CA SER A 109 9.51 8.18 -2.10
C SER A 109 9.65 9.69 -2.23
N PHE A 110 9.86 10.37 -1.12
CA PHE A 110 10.17 11.82 -1.08
C PHE A 110 11.67 12.13 -1.14
N LYS A 111 12.53 11.14 -1.43
CA LYS A 111 13.98 11.32 -1.55
C LYS A 111 14.41 11.90 -2.90
N LYS A 112 13.59 11.74 -3.93
CA LYS A 112 13.85 12.23 -5.29
C LYS A 112 12.70 13.10 -5.76
N ASN A 113 12.98 14.04 -6.68
CA ASN A 113 11.96 14.86 -7.32
C ASN A 113 11.36 14.08 -8.50
N ILE A 114 10.21 13.45 -8.29
CA ILE A 114 9.52 12.60 -9.24
C ILE A 114 8.03 12.96 -9.28
N PRO A 115 7.27 12.56 -10.31
CA PRO A 115 5.83 12.81 -10.38
C PRO A 115 5.12 12.27 -9.14
N LEU A 116 4.19 13.06 -8.60
CA LEU A 116 3.44 12.72 -7.39
C LEU A 116 2.22 11.87 -7.76
N ASN A 117 2.47 10.60 -8.10
CA ASN A 117 1.45 9.65 -8.51
C ASN A 117 0.85 8.90 -7.30
N MET A 118 1.65 8.13 -6.59
CA MET A 118 1.33 7.26 -5.45
C MET A 118 0.28 6.16 -5.74
N ASN A 119 -0.22 6.07 -6.96
CA ASN A 119 -1.20 5.06 -7.35
C ASN A 119 -0.47 3.82 -7.88
N TYR A 120 -0.58 2.70 -7.17
CA TYR A 120 -0.06 1.39 -7.57
C TYR A 120 -1.17 0.36 -7.85
N ALA A 121 -2.41 0.80 -7.71
CA ALA A 121 -3.60 0.07 -8.11
C ALA A 121 -4.17 0.69 -9.40
N ASP A 122 -5.03 0.00 -10.10
CA ASP A 122 -5.65 0.49 -11.33
C ASP A 122 -6.72 1.59 -11.06
N TYR A 123 -6.47 2.49 -10.11
CA TYR A 123 -7.30 3.65 -9.84
C TYR A 123 -6.89 4.83 -10.72
N THR A 124 -7.85 5.69 -11.02
CA THR A 124 -7.64 6.85 -11.92
C THR A 124 -7.13 8.09 -11.19
N ILE A 125 -7.22 8.12 -9.86
CA ILE A 125 -6.89 9.30 -9.04
C ILE A 125 -5.46 9.18 -8.51
N THR A 126 -4.65 10.19 -8.80
CA THR A 126 -3.27 10.29 -8.30
C THR A 126 -3.20 11.12 -7.02
N ALA A 127 -2.09 11.03 -6.29
CA ALA A 127 -1.78 11.91 -5.16
C ALA A 127 -1.79 13.40 -5.57
N SER A 128 -1.30 13.70 -6.78
CA SER A 128 -1.38 15.04 -7.35
C SER A 128 -2.82 15.49 -7.53
N ASP A 129 -3.72 14.63 -8.03
CA ASP A 129 -5.12 14.97 -8.21
C ASP A 129 -5.81 15.26 -6.87
N ILE A 130 -5.56 14.45 -5.86
CA ILE A 130 -6.09 14.64 -4.50
C ILE A 130 -5.68 16.01 -3.98
N LEU A 131 -4.39 16.33 -3.98
CA LEU A 131 -3.89 17.60 -3.44
C LEU A 131 -4.35 18.83 -4.23
N ASN A 132 -4.62 18.67 -5.53
CA ASN A 132 -5.07 19.78 -6.37
C ASN A 132 -6.58 19.96 -6.42
N ASN A 133 -7.39 18.90 -6.19
CA ASN A 133 -8.83 18.96 -6.44
C ASN A 133 -9.70 18.81 -5.19
N TYR A 134 -9.23 18.14 -4.12
CA TYR A 134 -9.99 17.97 -2.89
C TYR A 134 -10.25 19.35 -2.24
N ASP A 135 -11.43 19.50 -1.63
CA ASP A 135 -11.74 20.69 -0.84
C ASP A 135 -11.01 20.67 0.53
N GLU A 136 -11.17 21.75 1.30
CA GLU A 136 -10.49 21.91 2.58
C GLU A 136 -10.91 20.84 3.59
N ASN A 137 -12.19 20.46 3.61
CA ASN A 137 -12.72 19.49 4.55
C ASN A 137 -12.18 18.08 4.21
N GLN A 138 -12.23 17.70 2.93
CA GLN A 138 -11.70 16.42 2.45
C GLN A 138 -10.21 16.27 2.77
N LEU A 139 -9.39 17.30 2.51
CA LEU A 139 -7.98 17.30 2.87
C LEU A 139 -7.77 17.19 4.38
N THR A 140 -8.56 17.92 5.16
CA THR A 140 -8.45 17.93 6.62
C THR A 140 -8.78 16.53 7.20
N GLU A 141 -9.86 15.92 6.77
CA GLU A 141 -10.25 14.57 7.18
C GLU A 141 -9.19 13.54 6.81
N MET A 142 -8.67 13.58 5.58
CA MET A 142 -7.61 12.70 5.10
C MET A 142 -6.35 12.82 5.96
N PHE A 143 -5.86 14.04 6.17
CA PHE A 143 -4.63 14.24 6.94
C PHE A 143 -4.79 13.92 8.43
N TYR A 144 -5.97 14.19 8.99
CA TYR A 144 -6.27 13.85 10.38
C TYR A 144 -6.38 12.34 10.57
N ASN A 145 -7.22 11.67 9.77
CA ASN A 145 -7.53 10.26 9.95
C ASN A 145 -6.39 9.33 9.49
N TYR A 146 -5.72 9.64 8.38
CA TYR A 146 -4.71 8.77 7.78
C TYR A 146 -3.27 9.19 8.08
N GLY A 147 -3.07 10.46 8.39
CA GLY A 147 -1.76 11.01 8.70
C GLY A 147 -1.54 11.26 10.19
N GLU A 148 -2.57 11.14 11.02
CA GLU A 148 -2.52 11.50 12.45
C GLU A 148 -1.93 12.91 12.66
N ILE A 149 -2.32 13.86 11.81
CA ILE A 149 -1.83 15.23 11.83
C ILE A 149 -2.85 16.08 12.57
N TYR A 150 -2.55 16.47 13.80
CA TYR A 150 -3.48 17.26 14.63
C TYR A 150 -3.81 18.63 14.02
N ASP A 151 -2.81 19.29 13.40
CA ASP A 151 -2.99 20.58 12.72
C ASP A 151 -3.43 20.41 11.25
N ALA A 152 -4.18 19.34 10.92
CA ALA A 152 -4.62 19.04 9.56
C ALA A 152 -5.35 20.20 8.88
N ASN A 153 -6.20 20.92 9.60
CA ASN A 153 -6.90 22.09 9.08
C ASN A 153 -5.92 23.19 8.61
N LYS A 154 -4.88 23.47 9.39
CA LYS A 154 -3.84 24.44 9.01
C LYS A 154 -3.09 24.00 7.75
N LEU A 155 -2.76 22.71 7.66
CA LEU A 155 -2.11 22.14 6.48
C LEU A 155 -3.00 22.25 5.24
N SER A 156 -4.27 21.88 5.37
CA SER A 156 -5.25 21.90 4.27
C SER A 156 -5.45 23.31 3.73
N LYS A 157 -5.63 24.31 4.60
CA LYS A 157 -5.70 25.73 4.20
C LYS A 157 -4.47 26.16 3.43
N TYR A 158 -3.27 25.78 3.90
CA TYR A 158 -2.03 26.14 3.24
C TYR A 158 -1.90 25.48 1.86
N ILE A 159 -2.29 24.21 1.72
CA ILE A 159 -2.33 23.51 0.42
C ILE A 159 -3.29 24.23 -0.55
N ILE A 160 -4.52 24.56 -0.10
CA ILE A 160 -5.52 25.28 -0.91
C ILE A 160 -4.96 26.63 -1.41
N LEU A 161 -4.29 27.38 -0.56
CA LEU A 161 -3.66 28.66 -0.94
C LEU A 161 -2.50 28.44 -1.92
N SER A 162 -1.63 27.49 -1.65
CA SER A 162 -0.44 27.22 -2.45
C SER A 162 -0.77 26.78 -3.87
N ARG A 163 -1.77 25.87 -4.04
CA ARG A 163 -2.16 25.36 -5.35
C ARG A 163 -2.80 26.39 -6.27
N LYS A 164 -3.29 27.53 -5.73
CA LYS A 164 -3.78 28.66 -6.53
C LYS A 164 -2.66 29.32 -7.34
N ASN A 165 -1.46 29.33 -6.79
CA ASN A 165 -0.28 29.92 -7.44
C ASN A 165 0.44 28.93 -8.35
N LYS A 166 0.59 27.68 -7.89
CA LYS A 166 1.31 26.63 -8.61
C LYS A 166 0.68 25.27 -8.30
N LYS A 167 0.32 24.49 -9.34
CA LYS A 167 -0.16 23.12 -9.17
C LYS A 167 0.92 22.24 -8.56
N ILE A 168 0.49 21.34 -7.66
CA ILE A 168 1.33 20.38 -6.96
C ILE A 168 1.49 19.16 -7.87
N LYS A 169 2.64 18.99 -8.53
CA LYS A 169 2.86 17.94 -9.52
C LYS A 169 3.91 16.93 -9.12
N THR A 170 4.85 17.33 -8.28
CA THR A 170 6.00 16.50 -7.91
C THR A 170 6.09 16.30 -6.41
N THR A 171 6.86 15.30 -6.00
CA THR A 171 7.16 15.03 -4.59
C THR A 171 7.79 16.26 -3.92
N PHE A 172 8.65 17.00 -4.62
CA PHE A 172 9.30 18.19 -4.06
C PHE A 172 8.36 19.39 -3.96
N ASP A 173 7.38 19.55 -4.87
CA ASP A 173 6.34 20.57 -4.70
C ASP A 173 5.58 20.34 -3.37
N PHE A 174 5.24 19.08 -3.09
CA PHE A 174 4.54 18.75 -1.85
C PHE A 174 5.45 18.93 -0.61
N ILE A 175 6.73 18.53 -0.68
CA ILE A 175 7.71 18.77 0.39
C ILE A 175 7.88 20.27 0.69
N GLU A 176 7.93 21.11 -0.32
CA GLU A 176 8.01 22.56 -0.15
C GLU A 176 6.81 23.12 0.60
N ILE A 177 5.61 22.67 0.23
CA ILE A 177 4.36 23.03 0.92
C ILE A 177 4.42 22.60 2.40
N LEU A 178 4.83 21.36 2.68
CA LEU A 178 4.93 20.86 4.04
C LEU A 178 5.88 21.69 4.89
N LYS A 179 7.06 22.05 4.35
CA LYS A 179 8.05 22.91 5.04
C LYS A 179 7.51 24.29 5.37
N ASN A 180 6.76 24.89 4.42
CA ASN A 180 6.31 26.28 4.52
C ASN A 180 4.94 26.41 5.22
N SER A 181 4.22 25.32 5.47
CA SER A 181 2.90 25.33 6.12
C SER A 181 2.91 25.81 7.56
N GLY A 182 4.05 25.82 8.21
CA GLY A 182 4.19 26.12 9.63
C GLY A 182 3.48 25.12 10.54
N VAL A 183 3.15 23.92 10.02
CA VAL A 183 2.59 22.80 10.79
C VAL A 183 3.73 22.07 11.49
N ASN A 184 3.52 21.76 12.76
CA ASN A 184 4.47 20.94 13.51
C ASN A 184 4.15 19.46 13.29
N PHE A 185 4.94 18.78 12.45
CA PHE A 185 4.83 17.33 12.20
C PHE A 185 5.58 16.50 13.26
N ALA A 186 5.70 17.00 14.48
CA ALA A 186 6.62 16.55 15.50
C ALA A 186 6.66 15.03 15.70
N SER A 187 7.70 14.43 15.17
CA SER A 187 8.29 13.20 15.71
C SER A 187 9.80 13.32 15.60
N LYS A 188 10.51 13.26 16.73
CA LYS A 188 11.99 13.23 16.72
C LYS A 188 12.57 11.99 16.01
N LYS A 189 11.73 10.98 15.73
CA LYS A 189 12.15 9.65 15.21
C LYS A 189 11.87 9.44 13.74
N ILE A 190 10.89 10.15 13.15
CA ILE A 190 10.49 9.97 11.75
C ILE A 190 10.56 11.29 10.98
N ASN A 191 10.83 11.19 9.67
CA ASN A 191 10.86 12.37 8.79
C ASN A 191 9.49 13.07 8.79
N PHE A 192 9.49 14.42 8.80
CA PHE A 192 8.28 15.24 8.83
C PHE A 192 7.30 14.94 7.67
N ALA A 193 7.82 14.51 6.54
CA ALA A 193 7.02 14.19 5.36
C ALA A 193 6.36 12.79 5.43
N THR A 194 6.81 11.91 6.31
CA THR A 194 6.33 10.52 6.35
C THR A 194 4.82 10.42 6.53
N LYS A 195 4.27 11.07 7.55
CA LYS A 195 2.83 11.04 7.84
C LYS A 195 1.97 11.71 6.75
N PRO A 196 2.32 12.90 6.24
CA PRO A 196 1.59 13.49 5.12
C PRO A 196 1.60 12.63 3.86
N PHE A 197 2.74 12.06 3.48
CA PHE A 197 2.84 11.15 2.33
C PHE A 197 2.04 9.87 2.55
N GLN A 198 2.07 9.31 3.76
CA GLN A 198 1.24 8.16 4.13
C GLN A 198 -0.26 8.46 3.96
N ALA A 199 -0.74 9.61 4.44
CA ALA A 199 -2.14 9.99 4.33
C ALA A 199 -2.62 10.04 2.87
N VAL A 200 -1.86 10.71 2.01
CA VAL A 200 -2.20 10.84 0.59
C VAL A 200 -2.13 9.48 -0.11
N ARG A 201 -1.16 8.62 0.23
CA ARG A 201 -1.04 7.28 -0.34
C ARG A 201 -2.24 6.39 0.03
N ILE A 202 -2.63 6.38 1.31
CA ILE A 202 -3.80 5.62 1.80
C ILE A 202 -5.05 6.03 1.04
N GLU A 203 -5.26 7.34 0.85
CA GLU A 203 -6.39 7.87 0.09
C GLU A 203 -6.34 7.49 -1.38
N ALA A 204 -5.19 7.70 -2.07
CA ALA A 204 -5.03 7.41 -3.49
C ALA A 204 -5.29 5.94 -3.83
N ASN A 205 -4.96 5.03 -2.92
CA ASN A 205 -5.12 3.59 -3.11
C ASN A 205 -6.31 2.99 -2.37
N LYS A 206 -7.12 3.80 -1.68
CA LYS A 206 -8.29 3.36 -0.89
C LYS A 206 -7.96 2.21 0.06
N GLU A 207 -6.78 2.27 0.70
CA GLU A 207 -6.22 1.13 1.43
C GLU A 207 -7.16 0.63 2.54
N LEU A 208 -7.72 1.54 3.34
CA LEU A 208 -8.61 1.18 4.45
C LEU A 208 -10.00 0.75 3.98
N GLU A 209 -10.53 1.36 2.90
CA GLU A 209 -11.78 0.92 2.27
C GLU A 209 -11.65 -0.52 1.74
N ASN A 210 -10.56 -0.81 1.04
CA ASN A 210 -10.28 -2.14 0.52
C ASN A 210 -10.13 -3.18 1.64
N LEU A 211 -9.47 -2.81 2.75
CA LEU A 211 -9.34 -3.67 3.91
C LEU A 211 -10.71 -3.97 4.54
N LYS A 212 -11.56 -2.96 4.70
CA LYS A 212 -12.92 -3.14 5.21
C LYS A 212 -13.72 -4.12 4.35
N ILE A 213 -13.71 -3.90 3.01
CA ILE A 213 -14.41 -4.80 2.06
C ILE A 213 -13.87 -6.25 2.18
N PHE A 214 -12.58 -6.42 2.39
CA PHE A 214 -11.97 -7.74 2.53
C PHE A 214 -12.37 -8.43 3.83
N LEU A 215 -12.43 -7.70 4.95
CA LEU A 215 -12.76 -8.25 6.26
C LEU A 215 -14.24 -8.68 6.38
N ASP A 216 -15.10 -8.15 5.51
CA ASP A 216 -16.53 -8.51 5.43
C ASP A 216 -16.76 -9.81 4.62
N LYS A 217 -15.71 -10.45 4.07
CA LYS A 217 -15.75 -11.65 3.22
C LYS A 217 -15.27 -12.90 3.92
#